data_516d250ecb69d4c93f4516e579b4e479
#
_entry.id   516d250ecb69d4c93f4516e579b4e479
#
_cell.length_a   1.000
_cell.length_b   1.000
_cell.length_c   1.000
_cell.angle_alpha   90.00
_cell.angle_beta   90.00
_cell.angle_gamma   90.00
#
_symmetry.space_group_name_H-M   'P 1'
#
loop_
_entity.id
_entity.type
_entity.pdbx_description
1 polymer ?
#
loop_
_entity_poly.entity_id
_entity_poly.type
_entity_poly.pdbx_seq_one_letter_code
_entity_poly.pdbx_strand_id
1 'polypeptide(L)'
;MINLEDLEIEYKYSSRRHSIGLTVTAAGKLVISAPRGAPAAEIARAVARHRHWIEAKATERQEAWARLQEGTAYFLGRPYHLTESKDGQEPVGLIGKAIQVRQESGGSLWPTLRAWLARQADAYINERVAYFAPQLRVKVRPVEMREWRRRWGECHPDGHLRFNWRLIMLPPEIIDYVVVHELAHLLAPGHNPRFWGVVAAILPDHKARRQWLNRYGTPYLLWEA
;
A
#
# COMPACT_ATOMS: atom_id res chain seq x y z
N MET A 1 7.14 7.52 -21.12
CA MET A 1 7.53 6.09 -21.08
C MET A 1 9.01 6.04 -20.73
N ILE A 2 9.39 5.27 -19.73
CA ILE A 2 10.79 5.15 -19.29
C ILE A 2 11.48 4.14 -20.19
N ASN A 3 12.68 4.46 -20.67
CA ASN A 3 13.51 3.50 -21.40
C ASN A 3 14.34 2.65 -20.43
N LEU A 4 14.65 1.43 -20.83
CA LEU A 4 15.45 0.51 -20.04
C LEU A 4 16.83 1.08 -19.67
N GLU A 5 17.42 1.88 -20.55
CA GLU A 5 18.70 2.54 -20.37
C GLU A 5 18.70 3.60 -19.26
N ASP A 6 17.52 4.15 -18.93
CA ASP A 6 17.35 5.17 -17.88
C ASP A 6 17.11 4.53 -16.50
N LEU A 7 16.98 3.20 -16.42
CA LEU A 7 16.69 2.51 -15.17
C LEU A 7 17.95 2.25 -14.36
N GLU A 8 17.84 2.52 -13.06
CA GLU A 8 18.83 2.01 -12.11
C GLU A 8 18.69 0.49 -11.99
N ILE A 9 19.81 -0.23 -12.24
CA ILE A 9 19.85 -1.69 -12.23
C ILE A 9 20.65 -2.18 -11.05
N GLU A 10 20.05 -3.04 -10.24
CA GLU A 10 20.69 -3.75 -9.12
C GLU A 10 20.82 -5.24 -9.44
N TYR A 11 22.04 -5.78 -9.29
CA TYR A 11 22.30 -7.21 -9.49
C TYR A 11 22.37 -7.93 -8.14
N LYS A 12 21.61 -9.05 -8.00
CA LYS A 12 21.63 -9.95 -6.83
C LYS A 12 22.00 -11.36 -7.27
N TYR A 13 23.13 -11.85 -6.81
CA TYR A 13 23.59 -13.20 -7.11
C TYR A 13 23.39 -14.12 -5.91
N SER A 14 22.88 -15.34 -6.16
CA SER A 14 22.67 -16.35 -5.11
C SER A 14 23.02 -17.75 -5.61
N SER A 15 23.72 -18.53 -4.78
CA SER A 15 24.01 -19.96 -5.04
C SER A 15 22.76 -20.85 -4.92
N ARG A 16 21.69 -20.36 -4.27
CA ARG A 16 20.44 -21.10 -4.11
C ARG A 16 19.46 -20.91 -5.28
N ARG A 17 19.77 -20.03 -6.21
CA ARG A 17 18.93 -19.78 -7.39
C ARG A 17 19.35 -20.62 -8.56
N HIS A 18 18.35 -21.11 -9.32
CA HIS A 18 18.54 -21.88 -10.55
C HIS A 18 17.98 -21.15 -11.78
N SER A 19 17.44 -19.95 -11.62
CA SER A 19 16.85 -19.15 -12.71
C SER A 19 17.10 -17.66 -12.52
N ILE A 20 17.08 -16.92 -13.64
CA ILE A 20 17.11 -15.46 -13.65
C ILE A 20 15.72 -14.93 -13.34
N GLY A 21 15.63 -14.04 -12.36
CA GLY A 21 14.39 -13.33 -12.00
C GLY A 21 14.54 -11.83 -12.21
N LEU A 22 13.54 -11.21 -12.80
CA LEU A 22 13.47 -9.77 -13.03
C LEU A 22 12.38 -9.18 -12.15
N THR A 23 12.69 -8.12 -11.43
CA THR A 23 11.73 -7.44 -10.54
C THR A 23 11.90 -5.94 -10.67
N VAL A 24 10.82 -5.23 -10.99
CA VAL A 24 10.81 -3.78 -10.86
C VAL A 24 10.33 -3.44 -9.46
N THR A 25 11.18 -2.76 -8.69
CA THR A 25 10.88 -2.39 -7.30
C THR A 25 9.79 -1.33 -7.22
N ALA A 26 9.30 -1.05 -6.02
CA ALA A 26 8.36 0.04 -5.79
C ALA A 26 8.92 1.41 -6.22
N ALA A 27 10.24 1.61 -6.07
CA ALA A 27 10.94 2.83 -6.49
C ALA A 27 11.26 2.89 -8.00
N GLY A 28 10.81 1.90 -8.79
CA GLY A 28 11.04 1.88 -10.24
C GLY A 28 12.41 1.31 -10.66
N LYS A 29 13.25 0.82 -9.72
CA LYS A 29 14.54 0.19 -10.04
C LYS A 29 14.36 -1.23 -10.57
N LEU A 30 15.15 -1.65 -11.54
CA LEU A 30 15.21 -3.04 -12.00
C LEU A 30 16.17 -3.86 -11.11
N VAL A 31 15.66 -4.86 -10.43
CA VAL A 31 16.47 -5.84 -9.69
C VAL A 31 16.55 -7.12 -10.52
N ILE A 32 17.76 -7.48 -10.91
CA ILE A 32 18.10 -8.72 -11.62
C ILE A 32 18.67 -9.71 -10.62
N SER A 33 17.93 -10.78 -10.36
CA SER A 33 18.36 -11.84 -9.45
C SER A 33 18.78 -13.06 -10.27
N ALA A 34 20.06 -13.48 -10.17
CA ALA A 34 20.61 -14.56 -10.98
C ALA A 34 21.37 -15.60 -10.14
N PRO A 35 21.54 -16.84 -10.65
CA PRO A 35 22.49 -17.80 -10.09
C PRO A 35 23.92 -17.23 -10.06
N ARG A 36 24.74 -17.63 -9.08
CA ARG A 36 26.16 -17.33 -9.11
C ARG A 36 26.79 -18.02 -10.34
N GLY A 37 27.49 -17.24 -11.15
CA GLY A 37 28.11 -17.75 -12.39
C GLY A 37 27.18 -17.76 -13.61
N ALA A 38 25.98 -17.19 -13.54
CA ALA A 38 25.14 -17.01 -14.71
C ALA A 38 25.85 -16.15 -15.78
N PRO A 39 25.96 -16.65 -17.04
CA PRO A 39 26.61 -15.90 -18.11
C PRO A 39 25.94 -14.55 -18.34
N ALA A 40 26.73 -13.49 -18.51
CA ALA A 40 26.20 -12.14 -18.77
C ALA A 40 25.29 -12.11 -20.01
N ALA A 41 25.61 -12.90 -21.05
CA ALA A 41 24.80 -13.04 -22.24
C ALA A 41 23.40 -13.63 -21.98
N GLU A 42 23.23 -14.51 -20.98
CA GLU A 42 21.92 -15.05 -20.60
C GLU A 42 21.11 -14.00 -19.86
N ILE A 43 21.73 -13.24 -18.98
CA ILE A 43 21.09 -12.12 -18.26
C ILE A 43 20.61 -11.08 -19.28
N ALA A 44 21.49 -10.69 -20.22
CA ALA A 44 21.15 -9.73 -21.27
C ALA A 44 19.96 -10.22 -22.14
N ARG A 45 19.95 -11.49 -22.53
CA ARG A 45 18.83 -12.09 -23.28
C ARG A 45 17.53 -12.10 -22.47
N ALA A 46 17.59 -12.39 -21.18
CA ALA A 46 16.41 -12.36 -20.31
C ALA A 46 15.84 -10.94 -20.20
N VAL A 47 16.69 -9.94 -20.00
CA VAL A 47 16.29 -8.52 -19.95
C VAL A 47 15.70 -8.08 -21.29
N ALA A 48 16.35 -8.36 -22.41
CA ALA A 48 15.89 -8.02 -23.75
C ALA A 48 14.50 -8.64 -24.06
N ARG A 49 14.31 -9.92 -23.70
CA ARG A 49 13.02 -10.62 -23.89
C ARG A 49 11.87 -9.95 -23.12
N HIS A 50 12.16 -9.37 -21.97
CA HIS A 50 11.17 -8.77 -21.09
C HIS A 50 11.21 -7.22 -21.09
N ARG A 51 11.93 -6.61 -22.05
CA ARG A 51 12.14 -5.16 -22.13
C ARG A 51 10.82 -4.39 -22.01
N HIS A 52 9.85 -4.68 -22.83
CA HIS A 52 8.56 -3.98 -22.84
C HIS A 52 7.85 -4.05 -21.47
N TRP A 53 7.84 -5.24 -20.84
CA TRP A 53 7.26 -5.40 -19.51
C TRP A 53 8.01 -4.59 -18.45
N ILE A 54 9.35 -4.57 -18.49
CA ILE A 54 10.18 -3.80 -17.54
C ILE A 54 9.85 -2.31 -17.66
N GLU A 55 9.88 -1.76 -18.88
CA GLU A 55 9.63 -0.34 -19.15
C GLU A 55 8.21 0.06 -18.77
N ALA A 56 7.20 -0.72 -19.11
CA ALA A 56 5.82 -0.48 -18.71
C ALA A 56 5.65 -0.50 -17.19
N LYS A 57 6.31 -1.46 -16.50
CA LYS A 57 6.22 -1.58 -15.04
C LYS A 57 6.96 -0.46 -14.32
N ALA A 58 8.11 -0.01 -14.86
CA ALA A 58 8.86 1.12 -14.31
C ALA A 58 8.06 2.42 -14.46
N THR A 59 7.47 2.67 -15.64
CA THR A 59 6.59 3.83 -15.87
C THR A 59 5.40 3.82 -14.89
N GLU A 60 4.72 2.68 -14.73
CA GLU A 60 3.63 2.54 -13.75
C GLU A 60 4.07 2.90 -12.32
N ARG A 61 5.27 2.48 -11.92
CA ARG A 61 5.81 2.76 -10.58
C ARG A 61 6.15 4.24 -10.40
N GLN A 62 6.77 4.87 -11.40
CA GLN A 62 7.04 6.32 -11.33
C GLN A 62 5.75 7.14 -11.30
N GLU A 63 4.75 6.81 -12.12
CA GLU A 63 3.43 7.47 -12.09
C GLU A 63 2.78 7.34 -10.69
N ALA A 64 2.91 6.17 -10.06
CA ALA A 64 2.38 5.96 -8.72
C ALA A 64 3.08 6.83 -7.67
N TRP A 65 4.41 6.98 -7.76
CA TRP A 65 5.19 7.85 -6.87
C TRP A 65 4.94 9.35 -7.15
N ALA A 66 4.81 9.74 -8.41
CA ALA A 66 4.53 11.13 -8.79
C ALA A 66 3.19 11.65 -8.22
N ARG A 67 2.30 10.77 -7.77
CA ARG A 67 1.06 11.15 -7.07
C ARG A 67 1.31 11.60 -5.63
N LEU A 68 2.42 11.17 -5.03
CA LEU A 68 2.79 11.60 -3.67
C LEU A 68 3.68 12.85 -3.80
N GLN A 69 3.16 13.98 -3.35
CA GLN A 69 3.86 15.25 -3.38
C GLN A 69 4.63 15.45 -2.09
N GLU A 70 5.84 15.98 -2.19
CA GLU A 70 6.64 16.36 -1.03
C GLU A 70 5.90 17.42 -0.18
N GLY A 71 6.04 17.36 1.15
CA GLY A 71 5.34 18.27 2.05
C GLY A 71 3.81 18.08 2.11
N THR A 72 3.31 16.94 1.61
CA THR A 72 1.88 16.65 1.54
C THR A 72 1.56 15.36 2.32
N ALA A 73 0.59 15.42 3.20
CA ALA A 73 -0.03 14.25 3.80
C ALA A 73 -1.31 13.87 3.06
N TYR A 74 -1.65 12.61 3.15
CA TYR A 74 -2.89 12.09 2.53
C TYR A 74 -3.84 11.62 3.63
N PHE A 75 -5.11 11.98 3.49
CA PHE A 75 -6.17 11.54 4.39
C PHE A 75 -7.44 11.28 3.59
N LEU A 76 -7.97 10.06 3.66
CA LEU A 76 -9.11 9.59 2.88
C LEU A 76 -8.98 9.90 1.38
N GLY A 77 -7.79 9.63 0.83
CA GLY A 77 -7.45 9.81 -0.58
C GLY A 77 -7.23 11.25 -1.03
N ARG A 78 -7.36 12.22 -0.14
CA ARG A 78 -7.18 13.65 -0.44
C ARG A 78 -5.81 14.14 0.01
N PRO A 79 -5.13 14.95 -0.80
CA PRO A 79 -3.88 15.60 -0.41
C PRO A 79 -4.16 16.81 0.49
N TYR A 80 -3.32 16.97 1.52
CA TYR A 80 -3.32 18.10 2.44
C TYR A 80 -1.89 18.62 2.61
N HIS A 81 -1.70 19.92 2.52
CA HIS A 81 -0.42 20.53 2.82
C HIS A 81 -0.09 20.38 4.29
N LEU A 82 1.14 19.95 4.60
CA LEU A 82 1.62 19.90 5.97
C LEU A 82 2.07 21.29 6.38
N THR A 83 1.58 21.76 7.52
CA THR A 83 1.97 23.03 8.14
C THR A 83 2.26 22.83 9.59
N GLU A 84 3.22 23.60 10.09
CA GLU A 84 3.56 23.62 11.51
C GLU A 84 2.65 24.58 12.27
N SER A 85 2.30 24.23 13.50
CA SER A 85 1.65 25.12 14.46
C SER A 85 2.45 25.19 15.76
N LYS A 86 2.56 26.38 16.30
CA LYS A 86 3.16 26.61 17.64
C LYS A 86 2.12 26.65 18.75
N ASP A 87 0.88 27.04 18.43
CA ASP A 87 -0.15 27.42 19.42
C ASP A 87 -1.45 26.61 19.28
N GLY A 88 -1.46 25.47 18.59
CA GLY A 88 -2.67 24.64 18.42
C GLY A 88 -3.10 23.97 19.74
N GLN A 89 -4.42 23.99 20.05
CA GLN A 89 -4.97 23.26 21.20
C GLN A 89 -4.82 21.74 21.00
N GLU A 90 -4.97 21.26 19.77
CA GLU A 90 -4.81 19.85 19.41
C GLU A 90 -3.43 19.60 18.80
N PRO A 91 -2.84 18.41 19.02
CA PRO A 91 -1.56 18.04 18.40
C PRO A 91 -1.60 18.04 16.86
N VAL A 92 -2.75 17.71 16.26
CA VAL A 92 -2.98 17.74 14.81
C VAL A 92 -4.40 18.22 14.53
N GLY A 93 -4.54 19.21 13.63
CA GLY A 93 -5.81 19.76 13.18
C GLY A 93 -5.95 19.74 11.67
N LEU A 94 -7.19 19.52 11.18
CA LEU A 94 -7.56 19.69 9.77
C LEU A 94 -8.11 21.09 9.59
N ILE A 95 -7.43 21.95 8.83
CA ILE A 95 -7.84 23.35 8.58
C ILE A 95 -7.88 23.57 7.07
N GLY A 96 -9.07 23.57 6.49
CA GLY A 96 -9.27 23.71 5.05
C GLY A 96 -8.55 22.61 4.27
N LYS A 97 -7.50 22.98 3.50
CA LYS A 97 -6.69 22.06 2.72
C LYS A 97 -5.33 21.75 3.37
N ALA A 98 -5.17 22.03 4.67
CA ALA A 98 -3.95 21.77 5.41
C ALA A 98 -4.19 20.80 6.57
N ILE A 99 -3.18 19.98 6.84
CA ILE A 99 -3.00 19.29 8.11
C ILE A 99 -1.97 20.08 8.90
N GLN A 100 -2.43 20.70 9.98
CA GLN A 100 -1.61 21.47 10.88
C GLN A 100 -1.12 20.57 12.01
N VAL A 101 0.19 20.49 12.18
CA VAL A 101 0.83 19.64 13.19
C VAL A 101 1.56 20.52 14.18
N ARG A 102 1.25 20.32 15.47
CA ARG A 102 1.98 21.03 16.54
C ARG A 102 3.38 20.44 16.68
N GLN A 103 4.37 21.32 16.56
CA GLN A 103 5.76 20.95 16.75
C GLN A 103 6.17 21.15 18.23
N GLU A 104 6.64 20.08 18.84
CA GLU A 104 7.29 20.16 20.15
C GLU A 104 8.81 20.31 19.95
N SER A 105 9.33 21.52 20.20
CA SER A 105 10.77 21.81 20.32
C SER A 105 11.67 21.33 19.16
N GLY A 106 11.44 21.80 17.92
CA GLY A 106 12.41 21.67 16.82
C GLY A 106 12.62 20.26 16.26
N GLY A 107 11.75 19.30 16.58
CA GLY A 107 11.79 17.93 16.07
C GLY A 107 11.03 17.72 14.76
N SER A 108 11.05 16.50 14.24
CA SER A 108 10.23 16.09 13.09
C SER A 108 8.74 16.10 13.42
N LEU A 109 7.90 16.54 12.49
CA LEU A 109 6.44 16.48 12.60
C LEU A 109 5.91 15.06 12.47
N TRP A 110 6.72 14.15 11.93
CA TRP A 110 6.33 12.80 11.58
C TRP A 110 5.76 11.96 12.73
N PRO A 111 6.37 11.91 13.93
CA PRO A 111 5.81 11.09 15.02
C PRO A 111 4.39 11.52 15.42
N THR A 112 4.14 12.83 15.50
CA THR A 112 2.85 13.41 15.88
C THR A 112 1.80 13.16 14.79
N LEU A 113 2.16 13.41 13.54
CA LEU A 113 1.28 13.14 12.38
C LEU A 113 0.95 11.65 12.26
N ARG A 114 1.95 10.78 12.39
CA ARG A 114 1.78 9.33 12.34
C ARG A 114 0.83 8.83 13.42
N ALA A 115 1.01 9.29 14.65
CA ALA A 115 0.14 8.92 15.78
C ALA A 115 -1.32 9.35 15.52
N TRP A 116 -1.51 10.55 14.93
CA TRP A 116 -2.83 11.04 14.57
C TRP A 116 -3.45 10.20 13.46
N LEU A 117 -2.72 9.94 12.35
CA LEU A 117 -3.19 9.11 11.25
C LEU A 117 -3.55 7.69 11.71
N ALA A 118 -2.76 7.11 12.63
CA ALA A 118 -3.05 5.78 13.18
C ALA A 118 -4.35 5.77 14.01
N ARG A 119 -4.62 6.82 14.81
CA ARG A 119 -5.90 6.96 15.53
C ARG A 119 -7.08 7.13 14.57
N GLN A 120 -6.92 7.95 13.52
CA GLN A 120 -7.96 8.10 12.49
C GLN A 120 -8.22 6.78 11.76
N ALA A 121 -7.16 6.00 11.46
CA ALA A 121 -7.28 4.70 10.85
C ALA A 121 -8.06 3.72 11.74
N ASP A 122 -7.74 3.66 13.03
CA ASP A 122 -8.41 2.80 13.98
C ASP A 122 -9.91 3.11 14.03
N ALA A 123 -10.28 4.37 14.21
CA ALA A 123 -11.68 4.79 14.26
C ALA A 123 -12.42 4.48 12.95
N TYR A 124 -11.85 4.88 11.81
CA TYR A 124 -12.50 4.73 10.51
C TYR A 124 -12.61 3.26 10.10
N ILE A 125 -11.56 2.47 10.25
CA ILE A 125 -11.57 1.04 9.85
C ILE A 125 -12.55 0.25 10.72
N ASN A 126 -12.62 0.51 12.04
CA ASN A 126 -13.61 -0.12 12.92
C ASN A 126 -15.04 0.23 12.49
N GLU A 127 -15.32 1.49 12.10
CA GLU A 127 -16.60 1.88 11.52
C GLU A 127 -16.92 1.09 10.25
N ARG A 128 -15.96 0.96 9.32
CA ARG A 128 -16.18 0.20 8.08
C ARG A 128 -16.36 -1.30 8.33
N VAL A 129 -15.62 -1.89 9.28
CA VAL A 129 -15.82 -3.27 9.70
C VAL A 129 -17.22 -3.47 10.29
N ALA A 130 -17.66 -2.57 11.18
CA ALA A 130 -19.01 -2.63 11.76
C ALA A 130 -20.11 -2.49 10.70
N TYR A 131 -19.87 -1.75 9.63
CA TYR A 131 -20.80 -1.58 8.52
C TYR A 131 -20.90 -2.84 7.63
N PHE A 132 -19.77 -3.49 7.31
CA PHE A 132 -19.75 -4.62 6.36
C PHE A 132 -19.93 -5.99 7.02
N ALA A 133 -19.52 -6.19 8.28
CA ALA A 133 -19.60 -7.48 8.93
C ALA A 133 -21.02 -8.06 9.01
N PRO A 134 -22.08 -7.26 9.34
CA PRO A 134 -23.47 -7.75 9.31
C PRO A 134 -23.93 -8.16 7.91
N GLN A 135 -23.50 -7.46 6.86
CA GLN A 135 -23.86 -7.77 5.47
C GLN A 135 -23.29 -9.14 5.04
N LEU A 136 -22.10 -9.47 5.54
CA LEU A 136 -21.45 -10.77 5.34
C LEU A 136 -21.92 -11.83 6.36
N ARG A 137 -22.72 -11.45 7.37
CA ARG A 137 -23.17 -12.33 8.46
C ARG A 137 -22.01 -12.96 9.24
N VAL A 138 -20.92 -12.22 9.43
CA VAL A 138 -19.74 -12.66 10.18
C VAL A 138 -19.67 -11.94 11.53
N LYS A 139 -19.15 -12.67 12.53
CA LYS A 139 -18.76 -12.08 13.83
C LYS A 139 -17.28 -11.75 13.78
N VAL A 140 -16.93 -10.53 14.14
CA VAL A 140 -15.56 -10.03 14.11
C VAL A 140 -15.05 -9.86 15.53
N ARG A 141 -13.81 -10.25 15.76
CA ARG A 141 -13.06 -9.94 16.98
C ARG A 141 -12.53 -8.50 16.90
N PRO A 142 -12.04 -7.91 18.02
CA PRO A 142 -11.43 -6.59 17.98
C PRO A 142 -10.37 -6.48 16.87
N VAL A 143 -10.45 -5.40 16.14
CA VAL A 143 -9.52 -5.09 15.03
C VAL A 143 -8.23 -4.51 15.60
N GLU A 144 -7.09 -4.87 15.02
CA GLU A 144 -5.78 -4.36 15.43
C GLU A 144 -5.15 -3.53 14.31
N MET A 145 -4.62 -2.34 14.64
CA MET A 145 -3.80 -1.57 13.71
C MET A 145 -2.35 -2.05 13.75
N ARG A 146 -1.76 -2.19 12.58
CA ARG A 146 -0.37 -2.63 12.39
C ARG A 146 0.38 -1.68 11.44
N GLU A 147 1.68 -1.80 11.46
CA GLU A 147 2.56 -1.13 10.51
C GLU A 147 3.37 -2.17 9.73
N TRP A 148 3.07 -2.27 8.43
CA TRP A 148 3.77 -3.16 7.52
C TRP A 148 4.19 -2.42 6.25
N ARG A 149 5.30 -2.85 5.66
CA ARG A 149 5.80 -2.30 4.39
C ARG A 149 5.30 -3.04 3.14
N ARG A 150 4.54 -4.15 3.30
CA ARG A 150 4.20 -5.04 2.17
C ARG A 150 2.77 -5.55 2.16
N ARG A 151 1.94 -5.19 3.15
CA ARG A 151 0.55 -5.64 3.23
C ARG A 151 -0.35 -4.57 3.79
N TRP A 152 -1.61 -4.64 3.39
CA TRP A 152 -2.64 -3.71 3.80
C TRP A 152 -3.52 -4.25 4.92
N GLY A 153 -3.78 -5.56 4.88
CA GLY A 153 -4.56 -6.25 5.88
C GLY A 153 -4.13 -7.71 6.03
N GLU A 154 -4.70 -8.36 7.01
CA GLU A 154 -4.52 -9.77 7.31
C GLU A 154 -5.73 -10.28 8.11
N CYS A 155 -6.34 -11.37 7.65
CA CYS A 155 -7.22 -12.18 8.47
C CYS A 155 -6.40 -13.35 9.04
N HIS A 156 -6.16 -13.32 10.35
CA HIS A 156 -5.44 -14.39 11.02
C HIS A 156 -6.31 -15.66 11.13
N PRO A 157 -5.73 -16.88 11.14
CA PRO A 157 -6.49 -18.15 11.25
C PRO A 157 -7.42 -18.24 12.46
N ASP A 158 -7.16 -17.50 13.54
CA ASP A 158 -8.01 -17.41 14.73
C ASP A 158 -9.19 -16.43 14.59
N GLY A 159 -9.33 -15.78 13.43
CA GLY A 159 -10.39 -14.83 13.12
C GLY A 159 -10.11 -13.38 13.53
N HIS A 160 -8.90 -13.06 14.00
CA HIS A 160 -8.51 -11.67 14.22
C HIS A 160 -8.22 -10.97 12.91
N LEU A 161 -8.75 -9.76 12.76
CA LEU A 161 -8.47 -8.88 11.65
C LEU A 161 -7.41 -7.85 12.04
N ARG A 162 -6.44 -7.67 11.16
CA ARG A 162 -5.37 -6.70 11.34
C ARG A 162 -5.26 -5.84 10.10
N PHE A 163 -5.12 -4.52 10.28
CA PHE A 163 -5.03 -3.58 9.16
C PHE A 163 -3.83 -2.65 9.32
N ASN A 164 -3.26 -2.28 8.19
CA ASN A 164 -2.22 -1.26 8.16
C ASN A 164 -2.85 0.12 8.37
N TRP A 165 -2.36 0.87 9.34
CA TRP A 165 -2.86 2.22 9.61
C TRP A 165 -2.74 3.15 8.39
N ARG A 166 -1.80 2.89 7.48
CA ARG A 166 -1.65 3.68 6.25
C ARG A 166 -2.85 3.56 5.29
N LEU A 167 -3.77 2.64 5.53
CA LEU A 167 -5.03 2.57 4.80
C LEU A 167 -5.79 3.89 4.84
N ILE A 168 -5.73 4.64 5.95
CA ILE A 168 -6.44 5.93 6.09
C ILE A 168 -6.00 6.97 5.06
N MET A 169 -4.83 6.78 4.45
CA MET A 169 -4.31 7.65 3.40
C MET A 169 -4.96 7.38 2.03
N LEU A 170 -5.60 6.24 1.85
CA LEU A 170 -6.20 5.80 0.58
C LEU A 170 -7.63 6.34 0.42
N PRO A 171 -8.14 6.36 -0.82
CA PRO A 171 -9.56 6.66 -1.08
C PRO A 171 -10.49 5.71 -0.30
N PRO A 172 -11.64 6.21 0.21
CA PRO A 172 -12.60 5.42 0.99
C PRO A 172 -13.01 4.11 0.33
N GLU A 173 -13.25 4.13 -0.97
CA GLU A 173 -13.63 2.95 -1.74
C GLU A 173 -12.53 1.87 -1.78
N ILE A 174 -11.27 2.27 -1.68
CA ILE A 174 -10.13 1.34 -1.62
C ILE A 174 -9.96 0.79 -0.20
N ILE A 175 -10.20 1.59 0.82
CA ILE A 175 -10.26 1.13 2.22
C ILE A 175 -11.35 0.07 2.36
N ASP A 176 -12.56 0.36 1.86
CA ASP A 176 -13.70 -0.57 1.85
C ASP A 176 -13.35 -1.90 1.18
N TYR A 177 -12.63 -1.84 0.06
CA TYR A 177 -12.18 -3.04 -0.63
C TYR A 177 -11.27 -3.90 0.27
N VAL A 178 -10.30 -3.31 0.96
CA VAL A 178 -9.42 -4.07 1.86
C VAL A 178 -10.20 -4.61 3.05
N VAL A 179 -11.11 -3.84 3.64
CA VAL A 179 -11.96 -4.29 4.76
C VAL A 179 -12.81 -5.49 4.33
N VAL A 180 -13.52 -5.40 3.21
CA VAL A 180 -14.35 -6.51 2.70
C VAL A 180 -13.50 -7.72 2.32
N HIS A 181 -12.30 -7.51 1.79
CA HIS A 181 -11.34 -8.56 1.46
C HIS A 181 -10.96 -9.39 2.71
N GLU A 182 -10.59 -8.71 3.80
CA GLU A 182 -10.22 -9.40 5.04
C GLU A 182 -11.44 -10.07 5.72
N LEU A 183 -12.61 -9.42 5.69
CA LEU A 183 -13.85 -10.03 6.19
C LEU A 183 -14.25 -11.28 5.40
N ALA A 184 -14.03 -11.29 4.07
CA ALA A 184 -14.35 -12.44 3.23
C ALA A 184 -13.51 -13.67 3.56
N HIS A 185 -12.28 -13.50 4.10
CA HIS A 185 -11.45 -14.60 4.57
C HIS A 185 -12.04 -15.36 5.75
N LEU A 186 -12.93 -14.76 6.55
CA LEU A 186 -13.68 -15.43 7.61
C LEU A 186 -14.67 -16.49 7.05
N LEU A 187 -15.09 -16.34 5.78
CA LEU A 187 -16.04 -17.22 5.10
C LEU A 187 -15.38 -18.20 4.12
N ALA A 188 -14.26 -17.78 3.52
CA ALA A 188 -13.57 -18.55 2.51
C ALA A 188 -12.04 -18.30 2.59
N PRO A 189 -11.28 -19.24 3.17
CA PRO A 189 -9.83 -19.14 3.19
C PRO A 189 -9.25 -19.24 1.76
N GLY A 190 -8.20 -18.46 1.50
CA GLY A 190 -7.56 -18.39 0.18
C GLY A 190 -8.38 -17.57 -0.84
N HIS A 191 -7.84 -17.38 -2.04
CA HIS A 191 -8.41 -16.50 -3.08
C HIS A 191 -9.05 -17.32 -4.22
N ASN A 192 -9.85 -18.32 -3.87
CA ASN A 192 -10.57 -19.19 -4.79
C ASN A 192 -11.87 -18.52 -5.34
N PRO A 193 -12.60 -19.15 -6.27
CA PRO A 193 -13.85 -18.60 -6.82
C PRO A 193 -14.92 -18.28 -5.76
N ARG A 194 -15.01 -19.09 -4.69
CA ARG A 194 -15.94 -18.83 -3.57
C ARG A 194 -15.59 -17.52 -2.85
N PHE A 195 -14.29 -17.29 -2.56
CA PHE A 195 -13.81 -16.04 -1.97
C PHE A 195 -14.20 -14.82 -2.82
N TRP A 196 -13.88 -14.88 -4.12
CA TRP A 196 -14.20 -13.76 -5.00
C TRP A 196 -15.70 -13.56 -5.20
N GLY A 197 -16.49 -14.62 -5.11
CA GLY A 197 -17.96 -14.53 -5.09
C GLY A 197 -18.48 -13.75 -3.87
N VAL A 198 -17.90 -14.01 -2.69
CA VAL A 198 -18.23 -13.27 -1.45
C VAL A 198 -17.89 -11.79 -1.59
N VAL A 199 -16.68 -11.48 -2.06
CA VAL A 199 -16.25 -10.08 -2.26
C VAL A 199 -17.13 -9.37 -3.30
N ALA A 200 -17.43 -10.03 -4.42
CA ALA A 200 -18.23 -9.46 -5.51
C ALA A 200 -19.70 -9.19 -5.09
N ALA A 201 -20.24 -9.98 -4.18
CA ALA A 201 -21.60 -9.77 -3.67
C ALA A 201 -21.75 -8.45 -2.89
N ILE A 202 -20.69 -8.01 -2.22
CA ILE A 202 -20.67 -6.74 -1.47
C ILE A 202 -20.14 -5.58 -2.34
N LEU A 203 -19.09 -5.85 -3.13
CA LEU A 203 -18.41 -4.86 -3.96
C LEU A 203 -18.33 -5.36 -5.40
N PRO A 204 -19.35 -5.14 -6.24
CA PRO A 204 -19.36 -5.59 -7.63
C PRO A 204 -18.16 -5.08 -8.45
N ASP A 205 -17.65 -3.90 -8.11
CA ASP A 205 -16.50 -3.23 -8.73
C ASP A 205 -15.14 -3.60 -8.10
N HIS A 206 -15.09 -4.64 -7.24
CA HIS A 206 -13.87 -5.07 -6.54
C HIS A 206 -12.65 -5.26 -7.44
N LYS A 207 -12.84 -5.65 -8.71
CA LYS A 207 -11.73 -5.81 -9.67
C LYS A 207 -11.04 -4.49 -9.97
N ALA A 208 -11.80 -3.41 -10.18
CA ALA A 208 -11.27 -2.07 -10.42
C ALA A 208 -10.54 -1.55 -9.17
N ARG A 209 -11.13 -1.73 -7.99
CA ARG A 209 -10.51 -1.33 -6.71
C ARG A 209 -9.19 -2.08 -6.45
N ARG A 210 -9.17 -3.39 -6.68
CA ARG A 210 -7.97 -4.21 -6.61
C ARG A 210 -6.89 -3.74 -7.58
N GLN A 211 -7.28 -3.45 -8.82
CA GLN A 211 -6.35 -2.93 -9.84
C GLN A 211 -5.76 -1.59 -9.41
N TRP A 212 -6.57 -0.69 -8.89
CA TRP A 212 -6.12 0.59 -8.35
C TRP A 212 -5.10 0.39 -7.21
N LEU A 213 -5.43 -0.45 -6.22
CA LEU A 213 -4.55 -0.72 -5.07
C LEU A 213 -3.21 -1.33 -5.50
N ASN A 214 -3.24 -2.28 -6.45
CA ASN A 214 -2.03 -2.89 -6.99
C ASN A 214 -1.15 -1.89 -7.76
N ARG A 215 -1.77 -0.95 -8.48
CA ARG A 215 -1.07 0.06 -9.27
C ARG A 215 -0.52 1.19 -8.41
N TYR A 216 -1.32 1.72 -7.51
CA TYR A 216 -1.02 2.98 -6.82
C TYR A 216 -0.76 2.85 -5.31
N GLY A 217 -1.06 1.72 -4.69
CA GLY A 217 -1.01 1.58 -3.24
C GLY A 217 0.41 1.53 -2.66
N THR A 218 1.37 0.92 -3.37
CA THR A 218 2.71 0.68 -2.82
C THR A 218 3.44 1.94 -2.30
N PRO A 219 3.40 3.11 -2.98
CA PRO A 219 4.01 4.33 -2.46
C PRO A 219 3.48 4.74 -1.08
N TYR A 220 2.18 4.59 -0.83
CA TYR A 220 1.58 4.90 0.48
C TYR A 220 2.07 3.98 1.60
N LEU A 221 2.37 2.69 1.31
CA LEU A 221 2.97 1.78 2.29
C LEU A 221 4.37 2.21 2.75
N LEU A 222 5.08 2.94 1.89
CA LEU A 222 6.47 3.36 2.10
C LEU A 222 6.57 4.85 2.41
N TRP A 223 5.43 5.57 2.40
CA TRP A 223 5.38 7.00 2.62
C TRP A 223 5.75 7.36 4.06
N GLU A 224 6.60 8.36 4.18
CA GLU A 224 7.00 9.06 5.39
C GLU A 224 7.02 10.56 5.06
N ALA A 225 6.49 11.42 5.94
CA ALA A 225 6.45 12.87 5.74
C ALA A 225 7.80 13.53 6.03
#